data_6357044b8c18cc476a3afbaabf614403
#
_entry.id   6357044b8c18cc476a3afbaabf614403
#
_cell.length_a   1.000
_cell.length_b   1.000
_cell.length_c   1.000
_cell.angle_alpha   90.00
_cell.angle_beta   90.00
_cell.angle_gamma   90.00
#
_symmetry.space_group_name_H-M   'P 1'
#
loop_
_entity.id
_entity.type
_entity.pdbx_description
1 polymer ?
#
loop_
_entity_poly.entity_id
_entity_poly.type
_entity_poly.pdbx_seq_one_letter_code
_entity_poly.pdbx_strand_id
1 'polypeptide(L)'
;MFALTDAEKQNNVELIRDYDPSIPEINGDEDLFVQAVLNLVKNAQHAIENVSNPQIKIKSRIRYSYPINGSLYRTVCSIEVIDNGEGIPEDMQDQIFFPTVSVKKNGSGLGLSIAQDIIRIHGGGISFKSSAGLTVFSIDIPLRVNNREVKSA
;
A
#
# COMPACT_ATOMS: atom_id res chain seq x y z
N MET A 1 2.42 4.77 14.36
CA MET A 1 2.51 3.33 14.70
C MET A 1 1.11 2.75 14.65
N PHE A 2 0.89 1.73 13.83
CA PHE A 2 -0.41 1.08 13.76
C PHE A 2 -0.51 0.05 14.89
N ALA A 3 -1.50 0.22 15.77
CA ALA A 3 -1.84 -0.80 16.76
C ALA A 3 -2.68 -1.89 16.09
N LEU A 4 -2.37 -3.16 16.37
CA LEU A 4 -3.22 -4.27 15.98
C LEU A 4 -4.55 -4.18 16.71
N THR A 5 -5.64 -4.35 16.00
CA THR A 5 -6.95 -4.52 16.60
C THR A 5 -7.06 -5.88 17.30
N ASP A 6 -7.98 -6.02 18.26
CA ASP A 6 -8.18 -7.31 18.94
C ASP A 6 -8.61 -8.44 17.98
N ALA A 7 -9.26 -8.09 16.86
CA ALA A 7 -9.61 -9.06 15.82
C ALA A 7 -8.37 -9.63 15.10
N GLU A 8 -7.32 -8.85 14.96
CA GLU A 8 -6.05 -9.29 14.35
C GLU A 8 -5.29 -10.26 15.25
N LYS A 9 -5.43 -10.11 16.57
CA LYS A 9 -4.84 -11.02 17.56
C LYS A 9 -5.54 -12.37 17.61
N GLN A 10 -6.83 -12.42 17.22
CA GLN A 10 -7.64 -13.66 17.30
C GLN A 10 -7.40 -14.61 16.12
N ASN A 11 -6.92 -14.12 14.98
CA ASN A 11 -6.78 -14.90 13.75
C ASN A 11 -5.38 -15.48 13.51
N ASN A 12 -4.50 -15.41 14.49
CA ASN A 12 -3.14 -15.96 14.40
C ASN A 12 -2.33 -15.41 13.21
N VAL A 13 -2.62 -14.17 12.80
CA VAL A 13 -1.90 -13.49 11.70
C VAL A 13 -0.54 -13.05 12.19
N GLU A 14 0.51 -13.47 11.47
CA GLU A 14 1.85 -12.95 11.70
C GLU A 14 1.98 -11.56 11.06
N LEU A 15 2.16 -10.53 11.88
CA LEU A 15 2.43 -9.18 11.41
C LEU A 15 3.92 -8.87 11.54
N ILE A 16 4.58 -8.65 10.41
CA ILE A 16 5.98 -8.27 10.34
C ILE A 16 6.08 -6.78 10.03
N ARG A 17 6.84 -6.06 10.86
CA ARG A 17 7.16 -4.64 10.66
C ARG A 17 8.62 -4.51 10.30
N ASP A 18 8.90 -3.92 9.15
CA ASP A 18 10.23 -3.73 8.61
C ASP A 18 10.39 -2.27 8.14
N TYR A 19 10.66 -1.39 9.10
CA TYR A 19 10.68 0.04 8.88
C TYR A 19 12.10 0.58 8.78
N ASP A 20 12.30 1.43 7.79
CA ASP A 20 13.53 2.19 7.63
C ASP A 20 13.51 3.42 8.56
N PRO A 21 14.38 3.46 9.59
CA PRO A 21 14.38 4.57 10.54
C PRO A 21 14.95 5.87 9.98
N SER A 22 15.55 5.84 8.80
CA SER A 22 16.13 7.02 8.15
C SER A 22 15.11 7.87 7.38
N ILE A 23 13.87 7.41 7.26
CA ILE A 23 12.82 8.14 6.55
C ILE A 23 12.48 9.44 7.33
N PRO A 24 12.63 10.63 6.69
CA PRO A 24 12.28 11.89 7.33
C PRO A 24 10.76 12.05 7.45
N GLU A 25 10.35 13.06 8.20
CA GLU A 25 8.94 13.44 8.27
C GLU A 25 8.40 13.79 6.87
N ILE A 26 7.19 13.34 6.59
CA ILE A 26 6.49 13.58 5.33
C ILE A 26 5.46 14.67 5.57
N ASN A 27 5.47 15.69 4.72
CA ASN A 27 4.45 16.73 4.76
C ASN A 27 3.12 16.21 4.19
N GLY A 28 2.07 16.30 5.00
CA GLY A 28 0.75 15.89 4.58
C GLY A 28 -0.22 15.81 5.74
N ASP A 29 -1.42 15.33 5.44
CA ASP A 29 -2.45 15.07 6.42
C ASP A 29 -2.25 13.67 7.00
N GLU A 30 -1.85 13.60 8.28
CA GLU A 30 -1.56 12.35 8.97
C GLU A 30 -2.77 11.41 8.99
N ASP A 31 -3.96 11.93 9.29
CA ASP A 31 -5.18 11.11 9.39
C ASP A 31 -5.56 10.49 8.04
N LEU A 32 -5.47 11.25 6.96
CA LEU A 32 -5.71 10.75 5.61
C LEU A 32 -4.67 9.70 5.23
N PHE A 33 -3.41 9.96 5.57
CA PHE A 33 -2.33 9.03 5.26
C PHE A 33 -2.51 7.69 5.98
N VAL A 34 -2.83 7.74 7.27
CA VAL A 34 -3.18 6.55 8.06
C VAL A 34 -4.36 5.81 7.45
N GLN A 35 -5.39 6.51 7.00
CA GLN A 35 -6.55 5.91 6.33
C GLN A 35 -6.15 5.17 5.06
N ALA A 36 -5.29 5.75 4.23
CA ALA A 36 -4.81 5.10 3.00
C ALA A 36 -4.08 3.79 3.31
N VAL A 37 -3.16 3.80 4.27
CA VAL A 37 -2.42 2.59 4.67
C VAL A 37 -3.36 1.55 5.28
N LEU A 38 -4.30 1.96 6.13
CA LEU A 38 -5.28 1.05 6.72
C LEU A 38 -6.17 0.39 5.66
N ASN A 39 -6.53 1.11 4.61
CA ASN A 39 -7.30 0.52 3.51
C ASN A 39 -6.51 -0.60 2.81
N LEU A 40 -5.21 -0.44 2.62
CA LEU A 40 -4.36 -1.50 2.07
C LEU A 40 -4.21 -2.67 3.04
N VAL A 41 -4.07 -2.40 4.33
CA VAL A 41 -3.98 -3.45 5.36
C VAL A 41 -5.28 -4.25 5.42
N LYS A 42 -6.45 -3.61 5.36
CA LYS A 42 -7.75 -4.30 5.30
C LYS A 42 -7.87 -5.21 4.07
N ASN A 43 -7.40 -4.76 2.92
CA ASN A 43 -7.34 -5.63 1.74
C ASN A 43 -6.45 -6.86 1.97
N ALA A 44 -5.29 -6.68 2.56
CA ALA A 44 -4.40 -7.78 2.90
C ALA A 44 -5.05 -8.75 3.90
N GLN A 45 -5.74 -8.25 4.91
CA GLN A 45 -6.49 -9.06 5.88
C GLN A 45 -7.55 -9.93 5.20
N HIS A 46 -8.30 -9.37 4.25
CA HIS A 46 -9.27 -10.13 3.48
C HIS A 46 -8.61 -11.21 2.62
N ALA A 47 -7.48 -10.89 2.00
CA ALA A 47 -6.78 -11.82 1.11
C ALA A 47 -6.24 -13.07 1.83
N ILE A 48 -5.96 -12.96 3.13
CA ILE A 48 -5.36 -14.03 3.94
C ILE A 48 -6.37 -14.84 4.77
N GLU A 49 -7.66 -14.53 4.71
CA GLU A 49 -8.69 -15.14 5.56
C GLU A 49 -8.69 -16.69 5.53
N ASN A 50 -8.40 -17.28 4.36
CA ASN A 50 -8.39 -18.72 4.15
C ASN A 50 -6.98 -19.30 3.99
N VAL A 51 -5.95 -18.58 4.39
CA VAL A 51 -4.56 -19.02 4.32
C VAL A 51 -4.17 -19.74 5.61
N SER A 52 -3.47 -20.85 5.50
CA SER A 52 -3.09 -21.70 6.64
C SER A 52 -2.11 -21.01 7.60
N ASN A 53 -1.17 -20.23 7.09
CA ASN A 53 -0.19 -19.48 7.85
C ASN A 53 -0.22 -18.02 7.40
N PRO A 54 -1.28 -17.28 7.79
CA PRO A 54 -1.50 -15.93 7.29
C PRO A 54 -0.42 -14.96 7.78
N GLN A 55 0.15 -14.21 6.84
CA GLN A 55 1.21 -13.25 7.11
C GLN A 55 0.95 -11.94 6.39
N ILE A 56 1.14 -10.84 7.10
CA ILE A 56 1.17 -9.48 6.55
C ILE A 56 2.49 -8.84 6.96
N LYS A 57 3.22 -8.30 5.98
CA LYS A 57 4.42 -7.51 6.21
C LYS A 57 4.19 -6.08 5.77
N ILE A 58 4.51 -5.13 6.64
CA ILE A 58 4.55 -3.71 6.32
C ILE A 58 6.00 -3.27 6.30
N LYS A 59 6.44 -2.78 5.15
CA LYS A 59 7.82 -2.41 4.90
C LYS A 59 7.91 -0.97 4.45
N SER A 60 8.85 -0.20 4.95
CA SER A 60 9.14 1.14 4.46
C SER A 60 10.60 1.29 4.05
N ARG A 61 10.85 2.00 2.95
CA ARG A 61 12.19 2.25 2.41
C ARG A 61 12.27 3.62 1.74
N ILE A 62 13.45 4.18 1.73
CA ILE A 62 13.78 5.27 0.81
C ILE A 62 14.23 4.67 -0.52
N ARG A 63 13.63 5.15 -1.60
CA ARG A 63 14.02 4.84 -2.97
C ARG A 63 14.65 6.06 -3.63
N TYR A 64 15.69 5.83 -4.40
CA TYR A 64 16.40 6.89 -5.13
C TYR A 64 16.15 6.76 -6.62
N SER A 65 16.05 7.90 -7.31
CA SER A 65 15.78 7.93 -8.75
C SER A 65 14.60 7.04 -9.13
N TYR A 66 13.47 7.24 -8.48
CA TYR A 66 12.31 6.34 -8.53
C TYR A 66 11.15 6.97 -9.30
N PRO A 67 10.53 6.23 -10.24
CA PRO A 67 9.40 6.75 -11.01
C PRO A 67 8.09 6.64 -10.22
N ILE A 68 7.29 7.72 -10.26
CA ILE A 68 5.90 7.73 -9.82
C ILE A 68 5.07 8.31 -10.96
N ASN A 69 4.09 7.56 -11.46
CA ASN A 69 3.20 7.99 -12.54
C ASN A 69 3.93 8.59 -13.75
N GLY A 70 5.05 8.00 -14.14
CA GLY A 70 5.84 8.43 -15.30
C GLY A 70 6.81 9.58 -15.05
N SER A 71 6.82 10.18 -13.87
CA SER A 71 7.79 11.20 -13.47
C SER A 71 8.86 10.61 -12.58
N LEU A 72 10.13 10.98 -12.82
CA LEU A 72 11.27 10.52 -12.04
C LEU A 72 11.54 11.45 -10.86
N TYR A 73 11.57 10.91 -9.64
CA TYR A 73 11.87 11.64 -8.42
C TYR A 73 13.21 11.24 -7.84
N ARG A 74 13.92 12.21 -7.28
CA ARG A 74 15.24 11.96 -6.67
C ARG A 74 15.17 11.04 -5.46
N THR A 75 14.20 11.27 -4.59
CA THR A 75 13.97 10.48 -3.39
C THR A 75 12.47 10.28 -3.17
N VAL A 76 12.11 9.05 -2.86
CA VAL A 76 10.73 8.63 -2.63
C VAL A 76 10.68 7.79 -1.36
N CYS A 77 9.68 8.04 -0.51
CA CYS A 77 9.30 7.10 0.53
C CYS A 77 8.37 6.06 -0.06
N SER A 78 8.77 4.80 0.00
CA SER A 78 7.98 3.66 -0.44
C SER A 78 7.50 2.87 0.77
N ILE A 79 6.18 2.67 0.87
CA ILE A 79 5.55 1.84 1.89
C ILE A 79 4.89 0.67 1.19
N GLU A 80 5.29 -0.53 1.53
CA GLU A 80 4.76 -1.76 0.96
C GLU A 80 3.92 -2.50 1.99
N VAL A 81 2.73 -2.93 1.58
CA VAL A 81 1.89 -3.88 2.32
C VAL A 81 1.92 -5.19 1.54
N ILE A 82 2.49 -6.22 2.17
CA ILE A 82 2.78 -7.50 1.54
C ILE A 82 1.96 -8.57 2.26
N ASP A 83 1.21 -9.36 1.51
CA ASP A 83 0.45 -10.48 2.05
C ASP A 83 0.75 -11.79 1.29
N ASN A 84 0.55 -12.90 1.97
CA ASN A 84 0.67 -14.25 1.39
C ASN A 84 -0.69 -14.86 1.04
N GLY A 85 -1.66 -14.03 0.68
CA GLY A 85 -3.01 -14.41 0.34
C GLY A 85 -3.16 -15.07 -1.03
N GLU A 86 -4.39 -15.22 -1.45
CA GLU A 86 -4.75 -15.89 -2.71
C GLU A 86 -4.27 -15.16 -3.97
N GLY A 87 -3.95 -13.89 -3.83
CA GLY A 87 -3.66 -13.02 -4.96
C GLY A 87 -4.91 -12.44 -5.60
N ILE A 88 -4.70 -11.56 -6.56
CA ILE A 88 -5.77 -10.92 -7.34
C ILE A 88 -5.87 -11.64 -8.68
N PRO A 89 -7.08 -12.13 -9.05
CA PRO A 89 -7.27 -12.74 -10.35
C PRO A 89 -6.81 -11.82 -11.49
N GLU A 90 -6.11 -12.38 -12.46
CA GLU A 90 -5.48 -11.61 -13.53
C GLU A 90 -6.49 -10.79 -14.35
N ASP A 91 -7.68 -11.33 -14.57
CA ASP A 91 -8.80 -10.66 -15.25
C ASP A 91 -9.40 -9.49 -14.46
N MET A 92 -9.12 -9.39 -13.15
CA MET A 92 -9.59 -8.30 -12.29
C MET A 92 -8.52 -7.23 -12.03
N GLN A 93 -7.26 -7.50 -12.31
CA GLN A 93 -6.14 -6.61 -11.95
C GLN A 93 -6.25 -5.21 -12.56
N ASP A 94 -6.77 -5.09 -13.78
CA ASP A 94 -6.95 -3.80 -14.44
C ASP A 94 -8.04 -2.92 -13.81
N GLN A 95 -8.89 -3.49 -12.95
CA GLN A 95 -10.11 -2.85 -12.44
C GLN A 95 -10.09 -2.58 -10.94
N ILE A 96 -9.09 -3.05 -10.20
CA ILE A 96 -9.12 -3.04 -8.73
C ILE A 96 -9.17 -1.64 -8.10
N PHE A 97 -8.71 -0.61 -8.81
CA PHE A 97 -8.78 0.78 -8.37
C PHE A 97 -10.07 1.50 -8.76
N PHE A 98 -10.93 0.87 -9.57
CA PHE A 98 -12.22 1.47 -9.91
C PHE A 98 -13.17 1.43 -8.69
N PRO A 99 -13.89 2.52 -8.42
CA PRO A 99 -14.90 2.52 -7.35
C PRO A 99 -15.92 1.40 -7.55
N THR A 100 -16.35 0.79 -6.45
CA THR A 100 -17.33 -0.30 -6.39
C THR A 100 -16.86 -1.66 -6.93
N VAL A 101 -15.65 -1.79 -7.45
CA VAL A 101 -15.07 -3.10 -7.79
C VAL A 101 -14.49 -3.74 -6.53
N SER A 102 -14.96 -4.93 -6.20
CA SER A 102 -14.45 -5.73 -5.08
C SER A 102 -14.25 -7.17 -5.52
N VAL A 103 -13.09 -7.73 -5.18
CA VAL A 103 -12.81 -9.15 -5.36
C VAL A 103 -13.61 -10.00 -4.35
N LYS A 104 -14.08 -9.39 -3.26
CA LYS A 104 -14.87 -10.05 -2.21
C LYS A 104 -16.30 -9.57 -2.15
N LYS A 105 -17.22 -10.51 -1.90
CA LYS A 105 -18.67 -10.26 -1.80
C LYS A 105 -19.06 -9.28 -0.68
N ASN A 106 -18.22 -9.07 0.34
CA ASN A 106 -18.50 -8.23 1.51
C ASN A 106 -17.68 -6.93 1.55
N GLY A 107 -16.88 -6.63 0.52
CA GLY A 107 -16.11 -5.40 0.42
C GLY A 107 -16.98 -4.27 -0.17
N SER A 108 -16.80 -3.03 0.32
CA SER A 108 -17.46 -1.85 -0.24
C SER A 108 -17.02 -1.53 -1.68
N GLY A 109 -15.84 -2.04 -2.09
CA GLY A 109 -15.22 -1.71 -3.37
C GLY A 109 -14.64 -0.29 -3.44
N LEU A 110 -14.64 0.45 -2.32
CA LEU A 110 -14.20 1.85 -2.26
C LEU A 110 -12.83 2.03 -1.65
N GLY A 111 -12.33 1.06 -0.87
CA GLY A 111 -11.10 1.20 -0.10
C GLY A 111 -9.87 1.55 -0.93
N LEU A 112 -9.65 0.87 -2.05
CA LEU A 112 -8.51 1.12 -2.93
C LEU A 112 -8.63 2.45 -3.68
N SER A 113 -9.81 2.81 -4.16
CA SER A 113 -10.03 4.09 -4.84
C SER A 113 -9.83 5.28 -3.89
N ILE A 114 -10.30 5.15 -2.65
CA ILE A 114 -10.07 6.17 -1.61
C ILE A 114 -8.58 6.29 -1.29
N ALA A 115 -7.89 5.18 -1.09
CA ALA A 115 -6.45 5.20 -0.85
C ALA A 115 -5.69 5.86 -2.01
N GLN A 116 -6.05 5.53 -3.25
CA GLN A 116 -5.44 6.14 -4.43
C GLN A 116 -5.65 7.66 -4.48
N ASP A 117 -6.85 8.13 -4.18
CA ASP A 117 -7.15 9.57 -4.15
C ASP A 117 -6.36 10.30 -3.07
N ILE A 118 -6.27 9.73 -1.87
CA ILE A 118 -5.49 10.29 -0.78
C ILE A 118 -4.01 10.42 -1.17
N ILE A 119 -3.44 9.37 -1.72
CA ILE A 119 -2.02 9.37 -2.10
C ILE A 119 -1.75 10.33 -3.26
N ARG A 120 -2.68 10.42 -4.21
CA ARG A 120 -2.59 11.37 -5.32
C ARG A 120 -2.59 12.84 -4.83
N ILE A 121 -3.43 13.18 -3.86
CA ILE A 121 -3.46 14.51 -3.24
C ILE A 121 -2.10 14.85 -2.60
N HIS A 122 -1.39 13.85 -2.08
CA HIS A 122 -0.04 14.00 -1.52
C HIS A 122 1.08 13.95 -2.57
N GLY A 123 0.74 13.95 -3.86
CA GLY A 123 1.70 13.91 -4.96
C GLY A 123 2.32 12.56 -5.23
N GLY A 124 1.78 11.51 -4.63
CA GLY A 124 2.27 10.14 -4.77
C GLY A 124 1.43 9.26 -5.69
N GLY A 125 1.75 7.99 -5.69
CA GLY A 125 1.04 6.95 -6.44
C GLY A 125 0.93 5.65 -5.67
N ILE A 126 0.00 4.80 -6.09
CA ILE A 126 -0.14 3.42 -5.61
C ILE A 126 0.05 2.49 -6.79
N SER A 127 0.84 1.45 -6.58
CA SER A 127 1.03 0.35 -7.53
C SER A 127 0.89 -0.99 -6.81
N PHE A 128 0.77 -2.06 -7.58
CA PHE A 128 0.72 -3.40 -7.01
C PHE A 128 1.33 -4.43 -7.95
N LYS A 129 1.75 -5.55 -7.35
CA LYS A 129 2.09 -6.80 -8.03
C LYS A 129 1.40 -7.92 -7.31
N SER A 130 0.76 -8.82 -8.02
CA SER A 130 0.03 -9.94 -7.43
C SER A 130 0.23 -11.22 -8.21
N SER A 131 0.46 -12.28 -7.46
CA SER A 131 0.46 -13.66 -7.90
C SER A 131 -0.09 -14.53 -6.77
N ALA A 132 -0.37 -15.80 -7.04
CA ALA A 132 -0.83 -16.71 -6.00
C ALA A 132 0.21 -16.82 -4.88
N GLY A 133 -0.20 -16.54 -3.65
CA GLY A 133 0.66 -16.59 -2.47
C GLY A 133 1.49 -15.34 -2.19
N LEU A 134 1.41 -14.31 -3.04
CA LEU A 134 2.14 -13.05 -2.83
C LEU A 134 1.45 -11.88 -3.51
N THR A 135 1.01 -10.91 -2.72
CA THR A 135 0.53 -9.61 -3.22
C THR A 135 1.28 -8.49 -2.51
N VAL A 136 1.78 -7.54 -3.28
CA VAL A 136 2.48 -6.36 -2.79
C VAL A 136 1.76 -5.13 -3.30
N PHE A 137 1.21 -4.32 -2.38
CA PHE A 137 0.76 -2.97 -2.67
C PHE A 137 1.82 -1.97 -2.21
N SER A 138 2.17 -1.04 -3.07
CA SER A 138 3.17 -0.02 -2.79
C SER A 138 2.56 1.37 -2.84
N ILE A 139 2.75 2.13 -1.77
CA ILE A 139 2.50 3.57 -1.72
C ILE A 139 3.84 4.27 -1.89
N ASP A 140 3.96 5.11 -2.90
CA ASP A 140 5.17 5.86 -3.20
C ASP A 140 4.90 7.35 -3.10
N ILE A 141 5.65 8.05 -2.24
CA ILE A 141 5.47 9.47 -1.98
C ILE A 141 6.79 10.21 -2.16
N PRO A 142 6.83 11.28 -2.99
CA PRO A 142 8.02 12.09 -3.13
C PRO A 142 8.42 12.74 -1.80
N LEU A 143 9.67 12.62 -1.41
CA LEU A 143 10.22 13.34 -0.28
C LEU A 143 10.62 14.75 -0.73
N ARG A 144 10.01 15.79 -0.15
CA ARG A 144 10.11 17.17 -0.65
C ARG A 144 11.43 17.87 -0.38
N VAL A 145 12.30 17.35 0.46
CA VAL A 145 13.59 17.96 0.75
C VAL A 145 14.48 17.85 -0.50
N ASN A 146 14.53 18.91 -1.31
CA ASN A 146 15.30 18.98 -2.56
C ASN A 146 14.86 18.07 -3.71
N ASN A 147 13.60 17.61 -3.71
CA ASN A 147 13.03 16.89 -4.84
C ASN A 147 12.62 17.89 -5.95
N ARG A 148 13.56 18.34 -6.74
CA ARG A 148 13.22 18.84 -8.07
C ARG A 148 12.91 17.62 -8.93
N GLU A 149 11.74 17.62 -9.58
CA GLU A 149 11.47 16.66 -10.64
C GLU A 149 12.68 16.60 -11.56
N VAL A 150 13.33 15.46 -11.62
CA VAL A 150 14.27 15.21 -12.69
C VAL A 150 13.40 14.87 -13.89
N LYS A 151 12.97 15.88 -14.64
CA LYS A 151 12.32 15.63 -15.93
C LYS A 151 13.28 14.77 -16.74
N SER A 152 12.85 13.56 -17.02
CA SER A 152 13.53 12.74 -18.01
C SER A 152 13.46 13.50 -19.33
N ALA A 153 14.61 13.80 -19.85
CA ALA A 153 14.72 14.37 -21.17
C ALA A 153 14.19 13.35 -22.22
#